data_aaf32f278108ad71a0ccfc01efd869fb
#
_entry.id   aaf32f278108ad71a0ccfc01efd869fb
#
_cell.length_a   1.000
_cell.length_b   1.000
_cell.length_c   1.000
_cell.angle_alpha   90.00
_cell.angle_beta   90.00
_cell.angle_gamma   90.00
#
_symmetry.space_group_name_H-M   'P 1'
#
loop_
_entity.id
_entity.type
_entity.pdbx_description
1 polymer ?
#
loop_
_entity_poly.entity_id
_entity_poly.type
_entity_poly.pdbx_seq_one_letter_code
_entity_poly.pdbx_strand_id
1 'polypeptide(L)'
;MSFVHDLTQMLEENRELISEWMAKKRSEVPIPIYGSVDIRDAGWKVAVVDANHFPAGFNNTSPEDEPHLSALLRNHINRKHEGCTWVHLYPESHTRNAGYVENVATIKRLIEAAGFRCTVGSPELDEHGFLDGITGPLMLDTVTVVDENLLIDGEKPCLVLLNNDLTEGMVGGLGAHQVSPPPHMGWQRRRKSEHYECLQSYVNEVAELLGIDPWHLLSSWFVSE
;
A
#
# COMPACT_ATOMS: atom_id res chain seq x y z
N MET A 1 19.74 4.86 27.18
CA MET A 1 18.86 5.35 26.10
C MET A 1 18.55 4.16 25.20
N SER A 2 17.39 4.11 24.56
CA SER A 2 17.10 3.02 23.62
C SER A 2 17.78 3.30 22.29
N PHE A 3 18.14 2.26 21.54
CA PHE A 3 18.74 2.39 20.20
C PHE A 3 17.84 3.21 19.23
N VAL A 4 16.51 3.17 19.41
CA VAL A 4 15.57 4.00 18.63
C VAL A 4 15.84 5.50 18.80
N HIS A 5 16.15 5.94 20.03
CA HIS A 5 16.48 7.34 20.30
C HIS A 5 17.79 7.73 19.58
N ASP A 6 18.81 6.89 19.72
CA ASP A 6 20.11 7.14 19.08
C ASP A 6 19.99 7.11 17.55
N LEU A 7 19.21 6.17 16.98
CA LEU A 7 18.92 6.10 15.55
C LEU A 7 18.15 7.33 15.06
N THR A 8 17.17 7.80 15.83
CA THR A 8 16.41 9.02 15.48
C THR A 8 17.34 10.21 15.40
N GLN A 9 18.24 10.38 16.37
CA GLN A 9 19.23 11.44 16.35
C GLN A 9 20.18 11.33 15.16
N MET A 10 20.69 10.15 14.85
CA MET A 10 21.55 9.91 13.69
C MET A 10 20.85 10.25 12.36
N LEU A 11 19.57 9.90 12.23
CA LEU A 11 18.77 10.24 11.04
C LEU A 11 18.55 11.74 10.91
N GLU A 12 18.33 12.45 12.02
CA GLU A 12 18.21 13.92 12.03
C GLU A 12 19.52 14.60 11.63
N GLU A 13 20.65 14.16 12.23
CA GLU A 13 21.99 14.70 11.92
C GLU A 13 22.42 14.45 10.47
N ASN A 14 21.96 13.35 9.86
CA ASN A 14 22.27 12.95 8.49
C ASN A 14 21.09 13.16 7.52
N ARG A 15 20.13 14.01 7.87
CA ARG A 15 18.88 14.22 7.11
C ARG A 15 19.09 14.50 5.62
N GLU A 16 20.02 15.35 5.27
CA GLU A 16 20.31 15.72 3.88
C GLU A 16 20.85 14.51 3.12
N LEU A 17 21.86 13.83 3.67
CA LEU A 17 22.48 12.65 3.09
C LEU A 17 21.47 11.52 2.85
N ILE A 18 20.63 11.24 3.84
CA ILE A 18 19.57 10.23 3.74
C ILE A 18 18.52 10.66 2.71
N SER A 19 18.15 11.93 2.65
CA SER A 19 17.19 12.44 1.68
C SER A 19 17.70 12.31 0.23
N GLU A 20 18.97 12.59 -0.01
CA GLU A 20 19.62 12.39 -1.32
C GLU A 20 19.65 10.92 -1.71
N TRP A 21 20.05 10.05 -0.79
CA TRP A 21 20.05 8.60 -0.99
C TRP A 21 18.65 8.09 -1.33
N MET A 22 17.63 8.48 -0.55
CA MET A 22 16.23 8.11 -0.80
C MET A 22 15.73 8.63 -2.15
N ALA A 23 16.07 9.86 -2.53
CA ALA A 23 15.69 10.43 -3.82
C ALA A 23 16.27 9.62 -4.98
N LYS A 24 17.55 9.24 -4.88
CA LYS A 24 18.22 8.35 -5.83
C LYS A 24 17.49 7.00 -5.93
N LYS A 25 17.28 6.32 -4.82
CA LYS A 25 16.60 4.99 -4.80
C LYS A 25 15.18 5.07 -5.37
N ARG A 26 14.42 6.12 -5.05
CA ARG A 26 13.07 6.34 -5.60
C ARG A 26 13.06 6.63 -7.10
N SER A 27 14.17 7.08 -7.68
CA SER A 27 14.29 7.27 -9.13
C SER A 27 14.55 5.96 -9.87
N GLU A 28 15.06 4.95 -9.18
CA GLU A 28 15.46 3.65 -9.74
C GLU A 28 14.26 2.66 -9.79
N VAL A 29 13.20 2.88 -8.98
CA VAL A 29 12.07 1.96 -8.86
C VAL A 29 10.73 2.67 -8.96
N PRO A 30 9.70 2.03 -9.54
CA PRO A 30 8.34 2.56 -9.51
C PRO A 30 7.78 2.48 -8.08
N ILE A 31 7.35 3.64 -7.55
CA ILE A 31 6.77 3.70 -6.20
C ILE A 31 5.26 3.49 -6.33
N PRO A 32 4.66 2.52 -5.61
CA PRO A 32 3.22 2.32 -5.56
C PRO A 32 2.55 3.49 -4.84
N ILE A 33 1.22 3.60 -5.01
CA ILE A 33 0.42 4.68 -4.42
C ILE A 33 0.43 4.64 -2.88
N TYR A 34 0.55 3.45 -2.30
CA TYR A 34 0.67 3.20 -0.87
C TYR A 34 1.44 1.91 -0.58
N GLY A 35 1.77 1.71 0.66
CA GLY A 35 2.36 0.50 1.23
C GLY A 35 2.42 0.63 2.73
N SER A 36 2.61 -0.48 3.44
CA SER A 36 2.85 -0.49 4.87
C SER A 36 4.06 -1.33 5.21
N VAL A 37 4.65 -1.04 6.36
CA VAL A 37 5.71 -1.84 6.95
C VAL A 37 5.43 -2.05 8.43
N ASP A 38 5.69 -3.26 8.91
CA ASP A 38 5.69 -3.57 10.33
C ASP A 38 7.11 -3.43 10.86
N ILE A 39 7.28 -2.61 11.91
CA ILE A 39 8.56 -2.38 12.56
C ILE A 39 8.54 -3.04 13.93
N ARG A 40 9.60 -3.77 14.27
CA ARG A 40 9.86 -4.29 15.61
C ARG A 40 10.99 -3.50 16.23
N ASP A 41 10.72 -3.05 17.46
CA ASP A 41 11.69 -2.39 18.33
C ASP A 41 11.97 -3.28 19.55
N ALA A 42 13.21 -3.68 19.71
CA ALA A 42 13.71 -4.46 20.85
C ALA A 42 14.49 -3.59 21.86
N GLY A 43 14.51 -2.27 21.68
CA GLY A 43 15.28 -1.33 22.49
C GLY A 43 16.74 -1.18 22.09
N TRP A 44 17.33 -2.22 21.51
CA TRP A 44 18.73 -2.28 21.04
C TRP A 44 18.84 -2.61 19.54
N LYS A 45 17.72 -2.94 18.92
CA LYS A 45 17.61 -3.25 17.50
C LYS A 45 16.24 -2.81 17.00
N VAL A 46 16.19 -2.24 15.80
CA VAL A 46 14.96 -1.91 15.05
C VAL A 46 14.99 -2.62 13.72
N ALA A 47 13.92 -3.29 13.35
CA ALA A 47 13.85 -3.99 12.07
C ALA A 47 12.47 -3.92 11.45
N VAL A 48 12.42 -3.78 10.13
CA VAL A 48 11.24 -4.04 9.32
C VAL A 48 11.06 -5.56 9.24
N VAL A 49 9.93 -6.06 9.73
CA VAL A 49 9.66 -7.52 9.81
C VAL A 49 8.56 -7.97 8.86
N ASP A 50 7.79 -7.04 8.31
CA ASP A 50 6.87 -7.29 7.21
C ASP A 50 6.70 -6.03 6.37
N ALA A 51 6.33 -6.22 5.10
CA ALA A 51 5.97 -5.14 4.19
C ALA A 51 4.83 -5.58 3.30
N ASN A 52 3.81 -4.75 3.18
CA ASN A 52 2.63 -5.04 2.37
C ASN A 52 2.39 -3.92 1.34
N HIS A 53 2.16 -4.31 0.09
CA HIS A 53 1.81 -3.39 -0.99
C HIS A 53 0.30 -3.13 -1.10
N PHE A 54 -0.52 -3.90 -0.40
CA PHE A 54 -1.99 -3.79 -0.35
C PHE A 54 -2.41 -3.66 1.12
N PRO A 55 -2.03 -2.56 1.79
CA PRO A 55 -2.17 -2.47 3.24
C PRO A 55 -3.63 -2.40 3.68
N ALA A 56 -3.92 -3.07 4.78
CA ALA A 56 -5.06 -2.81 5.63
C ALA A 56 -4.62 -1.97 6.84
N GLY A 57 -5.54 -1.21 7.44
CA GLY A 57 -5.23 -0.43 8.65
C GLY A 57 -5.29 1.08 8.47
N PHE A 58 -5.75 1.60 7.34
CA PHE A 58 -6.01 3.03 7.17
C PHE A 58 -7.03 3.57 8.17
N ASN A 59 -7.94 2.74 8.67
CA ASN A 59 -8.87 3.07 9.76
C ASN A 59 -8.17 3.36 11.10
N ASN A 60 -6.89 3.07 11.24
CA ASN A 60 -6.09 3.40 12.43
C ASN A 60 -5.34 4.74 12.29
N THR A 61 -5.46 5.41 11.15
CA THR A 61 -4.84 6.74 10.97
C THR A 61 -5.59 7.79 11.80
N SER A 62 -4.83 8.77 12.32
CA SER A 62 -5.44 9.87 13.04
C SER A 62 -6.32 10.72 12.11
N PRO A 63 -7.52 11.13 12.53
CA PRO A 63 -8.34 12.06 11.77
C PRO A 63 -7.62 13.38 11.42
N GLU A 64 -6.66 13.79 12.24
CA GLU A 64 -5.84 14.98 12.02
C GLU A 64 -4.89 14.84 10.82
N ASP A 65 -4.50 13.60 10.48
CA ASP A 65 -3.63 13.29 9.34
C ASP A 65 -4.39 13.12 8.02
N GLU A 66 -5.71 12.94 8.05
CA GLU A 66 -6.52 12.71 6.84
C GLU A 66 -6.35 13.78 5.75
N PRO A 67 -6.30 15.09 6.07
CA PRO A 67 -6.06 16.12 5.05
C PRO A 67 -4.71 15.97 4.37
N HIS A 68 -3.67 15.58 5.12
CA HIS A 68 -2.34 15.33 4.59
C HIS A 68 -2.31 14.10 3.69
N LEU A 69 -2.92 12.99 4.13
CA LEU A 69 -3.03 11.76 3.36
C LEU A 69 -3.80 11.98 2.05
N SER A 70 -4.92 12.71 2.09
CA SER A 70 -5.69 13.05 0.90
C SER A 70 -4.89 13.92 -0.08
N ALA A 71 -4.07 14.85 0.42
CA ALA A 71 -3.18 15.65 -0.42
C ALA A 71 -2.08 14.81 -1.07
N LEU A 72 -1.51 13.82 -0.36
CA LEU A 72 -0.53 12.88 -0.91
C LEU A 72 -1.15 12.01 -2.02
N LEU A 73 -2.35 11.47 -1.80
CA LEU A 73 -3.11 10.70 -2.80
C LEU A 73 -3.38 11.53 -4.05
N ARG A 74 -3.88 12.77 -3.88
CA ARG A 74 -4.11 13.71 -4.98
C ARG A 74 -2.86 13.95 -5.80
N ASN A 75 -1.75 14.24 -5.15
CA ASN A 75 -0.49 14.52 -5.80
C ASN A 75 0.04 13.29 -6.56
N HIS A 76 -0.09 12.10 -5.98
CA HIS A 76 0.33 10.86 -6.63
C HIS A 76 -0.51 10.57 -7.88
N ILE A 77 -1.84 10.61 -7.74
CA ILE A 77 -2.77 10.31 -8.83
C ILE A 77 -2.59 11.32 -9.97
N ASN A 78 -2.57 12.62 -9.69
CA ASN A 78 -2.39 13.64 -10.72
C ASN A 78 -1.06 13.51 -11.47
N ARG A 79 0.00 13.11 -10.79
CA ARG A 79 1.33 12.94 -11.39
C ARG A 79 1.44 11.68 -12.25
N LYS A 80 0.79 10.59 -11.85
CA LYS A 80 0.93 9.27 -12.49
C LYS A 80 -0.21 8.94 -13.46
N HIS A 81 -1.36 9.55 -13.27
CA HIS A 81 -2.61 9.28 -13.99
C HIS A 81 -3.25 10.61 -14.41
N GLU A 82 -2.56 11.34 -15.29
CA GLU A 82 -3.00 12.66 -15.75
C GLU A 82 -4.42 12.62 -16.30
N GLY A 83 -5.24 13.59 -15.86
CA GLY A 83 -6.65 13.68 -16.25
C GLY A 83 -7.60 12.68 -15.58
N CYS A 84 -7.11 11.85 -14.66
CA CYS A 84 -7.96 10.95 -13.90
C CYS A 84 -8.90 11.75 -12.98
N THR A 85 -10.19 11.40 -13.02
CA THR A 85 -11.23 11.99 -12.15
C THR A 85 -12.00 10.95 -11.36
N TRP A 86 -11.80 9.67 -11.67
CA TRP A 86 -12.56 8.57 -11.10
C TRP A 86 -11.66 7.37 -10.79
N VAL A 87 -11.59 7.01 -9.52
CA VAL A 87 -10.87 5.85 -8.99
C VAL A 87 -11.88 4.78 -8.59
N HIS A 88 -11.63 3.55 -9.00
CA HIS A 88 -12.36 2.39 -8.51
C HIS A 88 -11.50 1.62 -7.51
N LEU A 89 -11.98 1.48 -6.28
CA LEU A 89 -11.32 0.72 -5.23
C LEU A 89 -11.77 -0.75 -5.32
N TYR A 90 -10.82 -1.64 -5.60
CA TYR A 90 -11.04 -3.08 -5.72
C TYR A 90 -10.62 -3.79 -4.42
N PRO A 91 -11.57 -4.20 -3.55
CA PRO A 91 -11.27 -4.82 -2.27
C PRO A 91 -11.05 -6.34 -2.40
N GLU A 92 -10.64 -6.96 -1.28
CA GLU A 92 -10.67 -8.41 -1.12
C GLU A 92 -12.11 -8.95 -1.05
N SER A 93 -12.28 -10.23 -1.41
CA SER A 93 -13.56 -10.93 -1.29
C SER A 93 -13.91 -11.35 0.14
N HIS A 94 -12.94 -11.35 1.06
CA HIS A 94 -13.12 -11.75 2.46
C HIS A 94 -13.77 -10.67 3.33
N THR A 95 -15.08 -10.52 3.21
CA THR A 95 -15.85 -9.40 3.75
C THR A 95 -16.37 -9.56 5.18
N ARG A 96 -16.05 -10.67 5.86
CA ARG A 96 -16.50 -10.92 7.25
C ARG A 96 -15.73 -10.13 8.31
N ASN A 97 -14.64 -9.48 7.93
CA ASN A 97 -13.82 -8.68 8.85
C ASN A 97 -14.28 -7.22 8.80
N ALA A 98 -15.10 -6.80 9.77
CA ALA A 98 -15.58 -5.41 9.86
C ALA A 98 -14.46 -4.38 9.96
N GLY A 99 -13.29 -4.73 10.52
CA GLY A 99 -12.10 -3.86 10.55
C GLY A 99 -11.50 -3.66 9.16
N TYR A 100 -11.52 -4.69 8.30
CA TYR A 100 -11.11 -4.53 6.92
C TYR A 100 -12.10 -3.68 6.11
N VAL A 101 -13.40 -3.87 6.33
CA VAL A 101 -14.43 -3.03 5.69
C VAL A 101 -14.25 -1.56 6.07
N GLU A 102 -13.94 -1.28 7.35
CA GLU A 102 -13.64 0.07 7.83
C GLU A 102 -12.37 0.65 7.17
N ASN A 103 -11.34 -0.18 6.94
CA ASN A 103 -10.17 0.23 6.16
C ASN A 103 -10.55 0.65 4.73
N VAL A 104 -11.37 -0.14 4.04
CA VAL A 104 -11.83 0.18 2.67
C VAL A 104 -12.66 1.47 2.68
N ALA A 105 -13.56 1.64 3.65
CA ALA A 105 -14.37 2.86 3.82
C ALA A 105 -13.48 4.09 4.04
N THR A 106 -12.41 3.95 4.83
CA THR A 106 -11.45 5.03 5.06
C THR A 106 -10.68 5.38 3.80
N ILE A 107 -10.18 4.40 3.04
CA ILE A 107 -9.51 4.66 1.76
C ILE A 107 -10.45 5.38 0.80
N LYS A 108 -11.73 4.94 0.69
CA LYS A 108 -12.74 5.61 -0.12
C LYS A 108 -12.88 7.08 0.27
N ARG A 109 -13.06 7.36 1.57
CA ARG A 109 -13.20 8.73 2.10
C ARG A 109 -11.98 9.60 1.79
N LEU A 110 -10.76 9.05 1.91
CA LEU A 110 -9.51 9.76 1.59
C LEU A 110 -9.40 10.09 0.09
N ILE A 111 -9.82 9.18 -0.79
CA ILE A 111 -9.85 9.41 -2.25
C ILE A 111 -10.87 10.50 -2.60
N GLU A 112 -12.06 10.48 -2.00
CA GLU A 112 -13.10 11.50 -2.20
C GLU A 112 -12.65 12.87 -1.67
N ALA A 113 -12.02 12.92 -0.51
CA ALA A 113 -11.40 14.13 0.03
C ALA A 113 -10.21 14.63 -0.82
N ALA A 114 -9.55 13.73 -1.55
CA ALA A 114 -8.56 14.07 -2.56
C ALA A 114 -9.16 14.70 -3.82
N GLY A 115 -10.49 14.69 -3.98
CA GLY A 115 -11.23 15.32 -5.08
C GLY A 115 -11.55 14.39 -6.25
N PHE A 116 -11.47 13.08 -6.07
CA PHE A 116 -11.85 12.09 -7.07
C PHE A 116 -13.20 11.44 -6.75
N ARG A 117 -13.97 11.10 -7.78
CA ARG A 117 -15.06 10.12 -7.62
C ARG A 117 -14.43 8.80 -7.17
N CYS A 118 -15.03 8.13 -6.17
CA CYS A 118 -14.58 6.82 -5.73
C CYS A 118 -15.74 5.82 -5.71
N THR A 119 -15.60 4.74 -6.46
CA THR A 119 -16.49 3.58 -6.44
C THR A 119 -15.79 2.40 -5.78
N VAL A 120 -16.53 1.47 -5.19
CA VAL A 120 -16.00 0.31 -4.47
C VAL A 120 -16.74 -0.94 -4.87
N GLY A 121 -16.03 -1.98 -5.23
CA GLY A 121 -16.64 -3.27 -5.54
C GLY A 121 -15.67 -4.25 -6.21
N SER A 122 -16.11 -5.47 -6.37
CA SER A 122 -15.46 -6.49 -7.19
C SER A 122 -16.53 -7.45 -7.71
N PRO A 123 -16.26 -8.18 -8.80
CA PRO A 123 -17.22 -9.16 -9.32
C PRO A 123 -17.61 -10.23 -8.28
N GLU A 124 -16.69 -10.56 -7.36
CA GLU A 124 -16.91 -11.55 -6.31
C GLU A 124 -17.86 -11.04 -5.21
N LEU A 125 -18.08 -9.73 -5.15
CA LEU A 125 -18.91 -9.06 -4.13
C LEU A 125 -20.25 -8.55 -4.67
N ASP A 126 -20.54 -8.72 -5.94
CA ASP A 126 -21.71 -8.11 -6.62
C ASP A 126 -23.05 -8.50 -6.01
N GLU A 127 -23.17 -9.70 -5.43
CA GLU A 127 -24.38 -10.19 -4.77
C GLU A 127 -24.66 -9.53 -3.40
N HIS A 128 -23.71 -8.84 -2.79
CA HIS A 128 -23.83 -8.31 -1.43
C HIS A 128 -24.53 -6.95 -1.34
N GLY A 129 -24.34 -6.07 -2.34
CA GLY A 129 -24.86 -4.70 -2.37
C GLY A 129 -24.23 -3.76 -1.31
N PHE A 130 -23.83 -4.29 -0.16
CA PHE A 130 -23.08 -3.57 0.88
C PHE A 130 -22.26 -4.53 1.73
N LEU A 131 -21.29 -3.99 2.48
CA LEU A 131 -20.50 -4.69 3.48
C LEU A 131 -20.70 -4.05 4.86
N ASP A 132 -20.75 -4.88 5.90
CA ASP A 132 -20.90 -4.40 7.28
C ASP A 132 -19.56 -3.93 7.85
N GLY A 133 -19.38 -2.61 7.95
CA GLY A 133 -18.26 -1.97 8.63
C GLY A 133 -18.53 -1.69 10.11
N ILE A 134 -17.49 -1.24 10.84
CA ILE A 134 -17.61 -0.90 12.27
C ILE A 134 -18.50 0.33 12.47
N THR A 135 -18.36 1.35 11.61
CA THR A 135 -19.07 2.62 11.72
C THR A 135 -20.36 2.65 10.91
N GLY A 136 -20.63 1.63 10.11
CA GLY A 136 -21.83 1.51 9.29
C GLY A 136 -21.61 0.74 8.00
N PRO A 137 -22.64 0.57 7.17
CA PRO A 137 -22.54 -0.17 5.93
C PRO A 137 -21.73 0.61 4.87
N LEU A 138 -20.80 -0.08 4.23
CA LEU A 138 -20.12 0.38 3.02
C LEU A 138 -20.90 -0.10 1.80
N MET A 139 -21.51 0.82 1.07
CA MET A 139 -22.23 0.50 -0.16
C MET A 139 -21.26 0.07 -1.26
N LEU A 140 -21.62 -0.97 -1.99
CA LEU A 140 -20.88 -1.48 -3.13
C LEU A 140 -21.51 -1.03 -4.44
N ASP A 141 -20.65 -0.73 -5.41
CA ASP A 141 -21.05 -0.44 -6.78
C ASP A 141 -21.06 -1.75 -7.57
N THR A 142 -22.01 -1.92 -8.49
CA THR A 142 -22.11 -3.11 -9.35
C THR A 142 -20.94 -3.18 -10.32
N VAL A 143 -20.22 -4.29 -10.28
CA VAL A 143 -19.02 -4.54 -11.09
C VAL A 143 -19.26 -5.68 -12.05
N THR A 144 -19.05 -5.44 -13.34
CA THR A 144 -19.12 -6.46 -14.39
C THR A 144 -17.78 -6.56 -15.13
N VAL A 145 -17.49 -7.74 -15.66
CA VAL A 145 -16.30 -7.95 -16.52
C VAL A 145 -16.79 -8.30 -17.93
N VAL A 146 -16.43 -7.48 -18.90
CA VAL A 146 -16.76 -7.66 -20.32
C VAL A 146 -15.49 -7.53 -21.15
N ASP A 147 -15.15 -8.55 -21.92
CA ASP A 147 -13.95 -8.58 -22.77
C ASP A 147 -12.67 -8.16 -22.00
N GLU A 148 -12.44 -8.77 -20.84
CA GLU A 148 -11.31 -8.49 -19.93
C GLU A 148 -11.28 -7.03 -19.40
N ASN A 149 -12.37 -6.29 -19.52
CA ASN A 149 -12.54 -4.96 -18.93
C ASN A 149 -13.48 -5.00 -17.74
N LEU A 150 -13.05 -4.42 -16.64
CA LEU A 150 -13.88 -4.16 -15.49
C LEU A 150 -14.72 -2.89 -15.74
N LEU A 151 -16.03 -3.02 -15.64
CA LEU A 151 -16.98 -1.94 -15.84
C LEU A 151 -17.81 -1.75 -14.57
N ILE A 152 -18.03 -0.50 -14.18
CA ILE A 152 -18.91 -0.09 -13.10
C ILE A 152 -20.08 0.67 -13.72
N ASP A 153 -21.29 0.15 -13.55
CA ASP A 153 -22.49 0.69 -14.22
C ASP A 153 -22.32 0.85 -15.75
N GLY A 154 -21.53 -0.06 -16.36
CA GLY A 154 -21.25 -0.05 -17.80
C GLY A 154 -20.15 0.92 -18.25
N GLU A 155 -19.54 1.66 -17.34
CA GLU A 155 -18.46 2.61 -17.61
C GLU A 155 -17.10 2.13 -17.06
N LYS A 156 -16.02 2.56 -17.71
CA LYS A 156 -14.65 2.19 -17.35
C LYS A 156 -14.02 3.25 -16.44
N PRO A 157 -13.55 2.88 -15.22
CA PRO A 157 -12.81 3.82 -14.36
C PRO A 157 -11.45 4.16 -14.98
N CYS A 158 -10.92 5.34 -14.67
CA CYS A 158 -9.60 5.74 -15.14
C CYS A 158 -8.45 5.13 -14.36
N LEU A 159 -8.69 4.74 -13.11
CA LEU A 159 -7.72 4.06 -12.24
C LEU A 159 -8.44 3.02 -11.39
N VAL A 160 -7.91 1.80 -11.36
CA VAL A 160 -8.27 0.80 -10.35
C VAL A 160 -7.24 0.82 -9.24
N LEU A 161 -7.68 1.18 -8.03
CA LEU A 161 -6.87 1.08 -6.83
C LEU A 161 -7.09 -0.29 -6.22
N LEU A 162 -6.06 -1.13 -6.27
CA LEU A 162 -6.14 -2.51 -5.81
C LEU A 162 -5.82 -2.58 -4.32
N ASN A 163 -6.83 -2.91 -3.51
CA ASN A 163 -6.68 -3.24 -2.10
C ASN A 163 -7.00 -4.72 -1.86
N ASN A 164 -6.35 -5.57 -2.65
CA ASN A 164 -6.46 -7.02 -2.63
C ASN A 164 -5.05 -7.58 -2.80
N ASP A 165 -4.59 -8.37 -1.86
CA ASP A 165 -3.22 -8.89 -1.85
C ASP A 165 -2.99 -10.03 -2.84
N LEU A 166 -4.04 -10.48 -3.54
CA LEU A 166 -4.02 -11.51 -4.57
C LEU A 166 -3.47 -12.85 -4.07
N THR A 167 -3.68 -13.19 -2.80
CA THR A 167 -3.26 -14.47 -2.23
C THR A 167 -3.90 -15.65 -2.96
N GLU A 168 -5.15 -15.50 -3.39
CA GLU A 168 -5.91 -16.53 -4.12
C GLU A 168 -5.58 -16.58 -5.62
N GLY A 169 -4.76 -15.66 -6.13
CA GLY A 169 -4.38 -15.57 -7.53
C GLY A 169 -4.77 -14.26 -8.19
N MET A 170 -4.60 -14.22 -9.52
CA MET A 170 -4.96 -13.03 -10.30
C MET A 170 -6.48 -12.93 -10.44
N VAL A 171 -7.00 -11.72 -10.27
CA VAL A 171 -8.41 -11.40 -10.52
C VAL A 171 -8.63 -10.99 -11.98
N GLY A 172 -9.83 -11.28 -12.49
CA GLY A 172 -10.20 -10.96 -13.87
C GLY A 172 -10.49 -9.47 -14.09
N GLY A 173 -10.49 -9.06 -15.34
CA GLY A 173 -10.94 -7.72 -15.75
C GLY A 173 -9.92 -6.59 -15.58
N LEU A 174 -8.73 -6.85 -15.03
CA LEU A 174 -7.73 -5.82 -14.76
C LEU A 174 -6.77 -5.53 -15.92
N GLY A 175 -6.70 -6.43 -16.95
CA GLY A 175 -5.67 -6.38 -17.99
C GLY A 175 -5.67 -5.12 -18.85
N ALA A 176 -6.81 -4.46 -19.01
CA ALA A 176 -6.98 -3.26 -19.83
C ALA A 176 -7.04 -1.95 -19.00
N HIS A 177 -6.79 -2.02 -17.68
CA HIS A 177 -6.87 -0.88 -16.78
C HIS A 177 -5.50 -0.40 -16.33
N GLN A 178 -5.42 0.88 -15.96
CA GLN A 178 -4.36 1.35 -15.10
C GLN A 178 -4.67 0.87 -13.67
N VAL A 179 -3.77 0.08 -13.10
CA VAL A 179 -3.94 -0.53 -11.78
C VAL A 179 -2.78 -0.12 -10.87
N SER A 180 -3.11 0.32 -9.66
CA SER A 180 -2.11 0.67 -8.64
C SER A 180 -2.55 0.11 -7.27
N PRO A 181 -1.66 -0.56 -6.52
CA PRO A 181 -0.36 -1.10 -6.95
C PRO A 181 -0.49 -2.11 -8.09
N PRO A 182 0.58 -2.34 -8.87
CA PRO A 182 0.52 -3.30 -9.98
C PRO A 182 0.22 -4.73 -9.48
N PRO A 183 -0.66 -5.50 -10.17
CA PRO A 183 -1.06 -6.84 -9.71
C PRO A 183 0.09 -7.84 -9.54
N HIS A 184 1.20 -7.68 -10.28
CA HIS A 184 2.37 -8.55 -10.14
C HIS A 184 3.11 -8.40 -8.79
N MET A 185 2.77 -7.39 -7.99
CA MET A 185 3.28 -7.22 -6.62
C MET A 185 2.49 -8.01 -5.57
N GLY A 186 1.44 -8.74 -5.98
CA GLY A 186 0.63 -9.58 -5.10
C GLY A 186 1.35 -10.82 -4.58
N TRP A 187 0.82 -11.39 -3.50
CA TRP A 187 1.42 -12.55 -2.82
C TRP A 187 1.49 -13.83 -3.66
N GLN A 188 0.68 -13.97 -4.71
CA GLN A 188 0.77 -15.11 -5.64
C GLN A 188 2.14 -15.20 -6.35
N ARG A 189 2.93 -14.10 -6.39
CA ARG A 189 4.25 -14.05 -7.04
C ARG A 189 5.37 -13.65 -6.10
N ARG A 190 5.10 -12.79 -5.12
CA ARG A 190 6.11 -12.26 -4.21
C ARG A 190 6.57 -13.34 -3.21
N ARG A 191 7.89 -13.51 -3.08
CA ARG A 191 8.50 -14.35 -2.05
C ARG A 191 9.09 -13.49 -0.95
N LYS A 192 8.79 -13.82 0.32
CA LYS A 192 9.36 -13.08 1.47
C LYS A 192 10.89 -13.13 1.48
N SER A 193 11.49 -14.29 1.13
CA SER A 193 12.96 -14.42 1.02
C SER A 193 13.55 -13.41 0.04
N GLU A 194 13.03 -13.36 -1.19
CA GLU A 194 13.51 -12.42 -2.23
C GLU A 194 13.33 -10.96 -1.80
N HIS A 195 12.18 -10.65 -1.16
CA HIS A 195 11.94 -9.32 -0.62
C HIS A 195 13.00 -8.91 0.40
N TYR A 196 13.30 -9.78 1.37
CA TYR A 196 14.28 -9.49 2.42
C TYR A 196 15.72 -9.49 1.92
N GLU A 197 16.06 -10.27 0.90
CA GLU A 197 17.36 -10.16 0.23
C GLU A 197 17.56 -8.78 -0.40
N CYS A 198 16.55 -8.27 -1.13
CA CYS A 198 16.57 -6.92 -1.67
C CYS A 198 16.66 -5.87 -0.56
N LEU A 199 15.83 -5.99 0.48
CA LEU A 199 15.81 -5.06 1.60
C LEU A 199 17.14 -5.02 2.35
N GLN A 200 17.81 -6.18 2.52
CA GLN A 200 19.11 -6.26 3.18
C GLN A 200 20.17 -5.40 2.47
N SER A 201 20.14 -5.35 1.14
CA SER A 201 21.05 -4.49 0.38
C SER A 201 20.88 -3.01 0.72
N TYR A 202 19.63 -2.53 0.76
CA TYR A 202 19.33 -1.13 1.13
C TYR A 202 19.66 -0.84 2.60
N VAL A 203 19.41 -1.79 3.49
CA VAL A 203 19.77 -1.67 4.92
C VAL A 203 21.28 -1.54 5.09
N ASN A 204 22.06 -2.32 4.37
CA ASN A 204 23.52 -2.25 4.41
C ASN A 204 24.02 -0.87 3.93
N GLU A 205 23.45 -0.34 2.83
CA GLU A 205 23.79 1.00 2.34
C GLU A 205 23.47 2.09 3.39
N VAL A 206 22.28 2.04 4.02
CA VAL A 206 21.90 3.01 5.04
C VAL A 206 22.78 2.88 6.28
N ALA A 207 23.08 1.66 6.71
CA ALA A 207 23.97 1.42 7.85
C ALA A 207 25.38 1.98 7.60
N GLU A 208 25.90 1.84 6.39
CA GLU A 208 27.18 2.44 5.99
C GLU A 208 27.12 3.97 6.03
N LEU A 209 26.05 4.57 5.51
CA LEU A 209 25.85 6.02 5.52
C LEU A 209 25.77 6.59 6.96
N LEU A 210 25.19 5.83 7.88
CA LEU A 210 25.06 6.20 9.29
C LEU A 210 26.25 5.79 10.17
N GLY A 211 27.17 5.00 9.63
CA GLY A 211 28.33 4.49 10.36
C GLY A 211 27.98 3.49 11.47
N ILE A 212 26.92 2.70 11.28
CA ILE A 212 26.43 1.71 12.25
C ILE A 212 26.52 0.29 11.70
N ASP A 213 26.50 -0.71 12.59
CA ASP A 213 26.39 -2.10 12.17
C ASP A 213 24.98 -2.39 11.62
N PRO A 214 24.85 -2.87 10.36
CA PRO A 214 23.55 -3.20 9.76
C PRO A 214 22.73 -4.21 10.55
N TRP A 215 23.38 -5.03 11.39
CA TRP A 215 22.70 -5.96 12.28
C TRP A 215 21.71 -5.26 13.24
N HIS A 216 21.95 -4.00 13.62
CA HIS A 216 21.04 -3.22 14.46
C HIS A 216 19.73 -2.81 13.74
N LEU A 217 19.71 -2.84 12.40
CA LEU A 217 18.56 -2.49 11.58
C LEU A 217 17.82 -3.74 11.10
N LEU A 218 18.50 -4.60 10.35
CA LEU A 218 17.92 -5.83 9.82
C LEU A 218 19.02 -6.88 9.68
N SER A 219 18.69 -8.12 10.01
CA SER A 219 19.52 -9.27 9.69
C SER A 219 18.59 -10.44 9.35
N SER A 220 18.64 -10.87 8.10
CA SER A 220 17.78 -11.93 7.58
C SER A 220 18.57 -13.20 7.33
N TRP A 221 18.03 -14.33 7.77
CA TRP A 221 18.60 -15.66 7.57
C TRP A 221 17.54 -16.53 6.93
N PHE A 222 17.87 -17.15 5.82
CA PHE A 222 16.96 -18.04 5.10
C PHE A 222 17.47 -19.45 5.14
N VAL A 223 16.56 -20.39 5.38
CA VAL A 223 16.81 -21.82 5.26
C VAL A 223 16.07 -22.28 4.02
N SER A 224 16.81 -22.79 3.02
CA SER A 224 16.24 -23.50 1.87
C SER A 224 16.03 -24.96 2.24
N GLU A 225 14.81 -25.47 2.03
CA GLU A 225 14.53 -26.92 2.06
C GLU A 225 14.92 -27.58 0.75
#